data_fa6ab602ed6674929f206d068f9ed77d
#
_entry.id   fa6ab602ed6674929f206d068f9ed77d
#
_cell.length_a   1.000
_cell.length_b   1.000
_cell.length_c   1.000
_cell.angle_alpha   90.00
_cell.angle_beta   90.00
_cell.angle_gamma   90.00
#
_symmetry.space_group_name_H-M   'P 1'
#
loop_
_entity.id
_entity.type
_entity.pdbx_description
1 polymer ?
#
loop_
_entity_poly.entity_id
_entity_poly.type
_entity_poly.pdbx_seq_one_letter_code
_entity_poly.pdbx_strand_id
1 'polypeptide(L)'
;IGAIYRPLNNIFLNKIMERIRKKYICKNQIKKGRSGTRELLESFKKKNSIALMIDQRVSEGIKSNFFNQQALTTTIPAQLVKKFGCKVVPIYIERINNIYFKMTVNKPIIYDRITTLEEITLDLNKKLEKMILLNPDQWIWSHNRWK
;
A
#
# COMPACT_ATOMS: atom_id res chain seq x y z
N ILE A 1 7.90 -10.46 6.75
CA ILE A 1 7.03 -9.41 6.17
C ILE A 1 6.50 -8.55 7.29
N GLY A 2 6.50 -7.22 7.11
CA GLY A 2 5.80 -6.25 7.95
C GLY A 2 4.60 -5.68 7.19
N ALA A 3 3.45 -5.53 7.85
CA ALA A 3 2.26 -4.93 7.24
C ALA A 3 1.91 -3.60 7.90
N ILE A 4 1.75 -2.55 7.08
CA ILE A 4 1.32 -1.24 7.57
C ILE A 4 -0.19 -1.23 7.71
N TYR A 5 -0.69 -0.77 8.86
CA TYR A 5 -2.10 -0.64 9.11
C TYR A 5 -2.48 0.65 9.83
N ARG A 6 -3.72 1.08 9.64
CA ARG A 6 -4.33 2.16 10.41
C ARG A 6 -5.09 1.58 11.60
N PRO A 7 -4.81 2.00 12.85
CA PRO A 7 -5.60 1.61 14.01
C PRO A 7 -7.05 2.08 13.87
N LEU A 8 -7.97 1.31 14.44
CA LEU A 8 -9.36 1.74 14.54
C LEU A 8 -9.50 2.83 15.60
N ASN A 9 -10.43 3.77 15.38
CA ASN A 9 -10.72 4.84 16.34
C ASN A 9 -11.28 4.29 17.66
N ASN A 10 -12.03 3.19 17.61
CA ASN A 10 -12.53 2.52 18.80
C ASN A 10 -11.42 1.64 19.42
N ILE A 11 -10.97 2.02 20.63
CA ILE A 11 -9.85 1.38 21.33
C ILE A 11 -10.11 -0.09 21.66
N PHE A 12 -11.35 -0.43 22.02
CA PHE A 12 -11.71 -1.82 22.36
C PHE A 12 -11.70 -2.71 21.12
N LEU A 13 -12.36 -2.28 20.05
CA LEU A 13 -12.38 -2.99 18.78
C LEU A 13 -10.99 -3.08 18.17
N ASN A 14 -10.15 -2.06 18.35
CA ASN A 14 -8.79 -2.06 17.82
C ASN A 14 -7.95 -3.20 18.43
N LYS A 15 -8.07 -3.46 19.72
CA LYS A 15 -7.37 -4.58 20.39
C LYS A 15 -7.77 -5.94 19.80
N ILE A 16 -9.06 -6.13 19.53
CA ILE A 16 -9.57 -7.36 18.91
C ILE A 16 -9.03 -7.48 17.48
N MET A 17 -9.12 -6.41 16.69
CA MET A 17 -8.62 -6.39 15.31
C MET A 17 -7.11 -6.59 15.22
N GLU A 18 -6.33 -6.05 16.15
CA GLU A 18 -4.87 -6.29 16.20
C GLU A 18 -4.56 -7.77 16.45
N ARG A 19 -5.31 -8.45 17.32
CA ARG A 19 -5.16 -9.89 17.56
C ARG A 19 -5.48 -10.71 16.31
N ILE A 20 -6.60 -10.38 15.63
CA ILE A 20 -7.02 -11.03 14.40
C ILE A 20 -5.95 -10.82 13.30
N ARG A 21 -5.48 -9.60 13.11
CA ARG A 21 -4.45 -9.30 12.12
C ARG A 21 -3.14 -10.04 12.40
N LYS A 22 -2.69 -10.07 13.67
CA LYS A 22 -1.47 -10.82 14.06
C LYS A 22 -1.62 -12.32 13.83
N LYS A 23 -2.80 -12.87 14.04
CA LYS A 23 -3.07 -14.30 13.88
C LYS A 23 -3.19 -14.71 12.41
N TYR A 24 -3.92 -13.93 11.60
CA TYR A 24 -4.34 -14.35 10.26
C TYR A 24 -3.66 -13.61 9.10
N ILE A 25 -3.07 -12.43 9.34
CA ILE A 25 -2.46 -11.64 8.27
C ILE A 25 -0.93 -11.63 8.42
N CYS A 26 -0.42 -11.00 9.47
CA CYS A 26 1.02 -10.83 9.66
C CYS A 26 1.34 -10.56 11.14
N LYS A 27 2.31 -11.28 11.69
CA LYS A 27 2.74 -11.07 13.09
C LYS A 27 3.32 -9.67 13.32
N ASN A 28 4.06 -9.16 12.35
CA ASN A 28 4.71 -7.84 12.42
C ASN A 28 3.78 -6.77 11.84
N GLN A 29 2.98 -6.15 12.72
CA GLN A 29 2.03 -5.08 12.36
C GLN A 29 2.64 -3.73 12.69
N ILE A 30 2.82 -2.88 11.67
CA ILE A 30 3.41 -1.53 11.79
C ILE A 30 2.28 -0.50 11.77
N LYS A 31 2.14 0.28 12.83
CA LYS A 31 1.10 1.33 12.92
C LYS A 31 1.44 2.49 11.98
N LYS A 32 0.45 2.99 11.24
CA LYS A 32 0.60 4.24 10.49
C LYS A 32 0.82 5.40 11.46
N GLY A 33 1.77 6.30 11.14
CA GLY A 33 2.10 7.48 11.95
C GLY A 33 3.59 7.56 12.30
N ARG A 34 3.98 8.58 13.08
CA ARG A 34 5.39 8.85 13.42
C ARG A 34 6.11 7.67 14.07
N SER A 35 5.47 6.99 15.01
CA SER A 35 6.05 5.79 15.66
C SER A 35 6.25 4.65 14.67
N GLY A 36 5.28 4.43 13.78
CA GLY A 36 5.36 3.39 12.76
C GLY A 36 6.42 3.65 11.69
N THR A 37 6.75 4.90 11.41
CA THR A 37 7.84 5.23 10.47
C THR A 37 9.18 4.69 10.96
N ARG A 38 9.46 4.79 12.26
CA ARG A 38 10.69 4.22 12.85
C ARG A 38 10.70 2.70 12.76
N GLU A 39 9.60 2.04 13.15
CA GLU A 39 9.45 0.58 13.05
C GLU A 39 9.59 0.09 11.61
N LEU A 40 9.02 0.84 10.65
CA LEU A 40 9.14 0.59 9.23
C LEU A 40 10.62 0.57 8.79
N LEU A 41 11.37 1.62 9.15
CA LEU A 41 12.78 1.74 8.81
C LEU A 41 13.63 0.64 9.46
N GLU A 42 13.37 0.30 10.71
CA GLU A 42 14.06 -0.78 11.42
C GLU A 42 13.74 -2.15 10.79
N SER A 43 12.48 -2.40 10.44
CA SER A 43 12.06 -3.61 9.75
C SER A 43 12.75 -3.74 8.40
N PHE A 44 12.87 -2.65 7.66
CA PHE A 44 13.54 -2.60 6.37
C PHE A 44 15.05 -2.85 6.49
N LYS A 45 15.72 -2.25 7.48
CA LYS A 45 17.14 -2.51 7.79
C LYS A 45 17.41 -3.99 8.09
N LYS A 46 16.45 -4.68 8.70
CA LYS A 46 16.48 -6.14 8.94
C LYS A 46 16.16 -6.98 7.70
N LYS A 47 16.13 -6.36 6.50
CA LYS A 47 15.81 -7.01 5.21
C LYS A 47 14.42 -7.64 5.16
N ASN A 48 13.46 -7.15 5.95
CA ASN A 48 12.08 -7.57 5.87
C ASN A 48 11.37 -6.88 4.71
N SER A 49 10.53 -7.61 4.00
CA SER A 49 9.60 -7.03 3.03
C SER A 49 8.48 -6.28 3.75
N ILE A 50 8.03 -5.17 3.19
CA ILE A 50 6.95 -4.36 3.71
C ILE A 50 5.75 -4.42 2.78
N ALA A 51 4.60 -4.82 3.30
CA ALA A 51 3.33 -4.78 2.59
C ALA A 51 2.57 -3.51 2.96
N LEU A 52 2.10 -2.79 1.96
CA LEU A 52 1.30 -1.58 2.12
C LEU A 52 0.25 -1.44 1.01
N MET A 53 -0.88 -0.85 1.34
CA MET A 53 -1.94 -0.52 0.38
C MET A 53 -1.75 0.91 -0.10
N ILE A 54 -1.84 1.11 -1.41
CA ILE A 54 -1.66 2.43 -2.05
C ILE A 54 -2.94 2.95 -2.71
N ASP A 55 -3.99 2.17 -2.69
CA ASP A 55 -5.29 2.48 -3.29
C ASP A 55 -6.09 3.54 -2.52
N GLN A 56 -5.76 3.79 -1.28
CA GLN A 56 -6.49 4.73 -0.43
C GLN A 56 -5.93 6.15 -0.51
N ARG A 57 -6.84 7.12 -0.34
CA ARG A 57 -6.46 8.52 -0.15
C ARG A 57 -5.66 8.69 1.14
N VAL A 58 -4.67 9.56 1.10
CA VAL A 58 -3.89 9.98 2.27
C VAL A 58 -3.88 11.50 2.37
N SER A 59 -3.98 12.03 3.58
CA SER A 59 -3.93 13.49 3.82
C SER A 59 -2.53 14.08 3.61
N GLU A 60 -1.49 13.30 3.81
CA GLU A 60 -0.06 13.71 3.75
C GLU A 60 0.62 13.18 2.47
N GLY A 61 -0.15 13.05 1.39
CA GLY A 61 0.36 12.61 0.10
C GLY A 61 0.72 13.75 -0.83
N ILE A 62 1.25 13.42 -2.00
CA ILE A 62 1.38 14.36 -3.12
C ILE A 62 0.19 14.25 -4.05
N LYS A 63 -0.11 15.34 -4.76
CA LYS A 63 -1.07 15.30 -5.87
C LYS A 63 -0.44 14.55 -7.02
N SER A 64 -1.04 13.45 -7.42
CA SER A 64 -0.60 12.63 -8.55
C SER A 64 -1.81 12.21 -9.37
N ASN A 65 -1.62 12.05 -10.66
CA ASN A 65 -2.71 11.66 -11.55
C ASN A 65 -3.18 10.24 -11.26
N PHE A 66 -4.50 10.06 -11.17
CA PHE A 66 -5.17 8.79 -10.96
C PHE A 66 -6.53 8.82 -11.66
N PHE A 67 -6.73 7.98 -12.69
CA PHE A 67 -7.87 8.03 -13.62
C PHE A 67 -8.09 9.45 -14.18
N ASN A 68 -7.03 10.06 -14.70
CA ASN A 68 -7.04 11.41 -15.28
C ASN A 68 -7.46 12.55 -14.34
N GLN A 69 -7.52 12.29 -13.03
CA GLN A 69 -7.81 13.31 -12.02
C GLN A 69 -6.72 13.34 -10.95
N GLN A 70 -6.51 14.51 -10.34
CA GLN A 70 -5.52 14.67 -9.27
C GLN A 70 -6.01 14.02 -7.98
N ALA A 71 -5.22 13.10 -7.43
CA ALA A 71 -5.52 12.42 -6.17
C ALA A 71 -4.33 12.49 -5.21
N LEU A 72 -4.60 12.74 -3.93
CA LEU A 72 -3.58 12.70 -2.89
C LEU A 72 -3.09 11.26 -2.70
N THR A 73 -1.84 11.01 -3.10
CA THR A 73 -1.24 9.68 -3.16
C THR A 73 -0.08 9.56 -2.18
N THR A 74 0.00 8.43 -1.49
CA THR A 74 1.12 8.15 -0.58
C THR A 74 2.44 8.04 -1.33
N THR A 75 3.47 8.67 -0.78
CA THR A 75 4.84 8.60 -1.30
C THR A 75 5.71 7.55 -0.62
N ILE A 76 5.18 6.83 0.37
CA ILE A 76 5.95 5.85 1.16
C ILE A 76 6.68 4.84 0.28
N PRO A 77 6.07 4.20 -0.74
CA PRO A 77 6.80 3.29 -1.62
C PRO A 77 7.97 3.96 -2.34
N ALA A 78 7.73 5.14 -2.91
CA ALA A 78 8.75 5.90 -3.63
C ALA A 78 9.90 6.32 -2.69
N GLN A 79 9.59 6.77 -1.47
CA GLN A 79 10.60 7.09 -0.46
C GLN A 79 11.47 5.89 -0.08
N LEU A 80 10.86 4.69 0.06
CA LEU A 80 11.60 3.46 0.34
C LEU A 80 12.51 3.07 -0.81
N VAL A 81 12.03 3.17 -2.03
CA VAL A 81 12.82 2.95 -3.25
C VAL A 81 14.02 3.89 -3.30
N LYS A 82 13.81 5.20 -3.14
CA LYS A 82 14.88 6.21 -3.17
C LYS A 82 15.90 6.01 -2.06
N LYS A 83 15.44 5.64 -0.87
CA LYS A 83 16.33 5.49 0.30
C LYS A 83 17.10 4.18 0.31
N PHE A 84 16.50 3.08 -0.12
CA PHE A 84 17.05 1.74 0.03
C PHE A 84 17.33 1.02 -1.28
N GLY A 85 16.96 1.58 -2.43
CA GLY A 85 17.09 0.90 -3.73
C GLY A 85 16.27 -0.39 -3.82
N CYS A 86 15.16 -0.47 -3.07
CA CYS A 86 14.38 -1.69 -3.00
C CYS A 86 13.50 -1.89 -4.24
N LYS A 87 13.19 -3.13 -4.53
CA LYS A 87 12.22 -3.51 -5.56
C LYS A 87 10.80 -3.33 -5.05
N VAL A 88 9.88 -2.95 -5.94
CA VAL A 88 8.45 -2.91 -5.66
C VAL A 88 7.79 -4.09 -6.35
N VAL A 89 7.03 -4.88 -5.60
CA VAL A 89 6.29 -6.03 -6.14
C VAL A 89 4.80 -5.73 -6.06
N PRO A 90 4.14 -5.42 -7.20
CA PRO A 90 2.70 -5.22 -7.21
C PRO A 90 1.98 -6.56 -7.00
N ILE A 91 0.99 -6.54 -6.10
CA ILE A 91 0.16 -7.72 -5.80
C ILE A 91 -1.29 -7.33 -6.04
N TYR A 92 -1.98 -8.15 -6.82
CA TYR A 92 -3.40 -8.01 -7.10
C TYR A 92 -4.17 -9.17 -6.47
N ILE A 93 -5.27 -8.86 -5.81
CA ILE A 93 -6.16 -9.86 -5.20
C ILE A 93 -7.54 -9.67 -5.79
N GLU A 94 -8.08 -10.71 -6.39
CA GLU A 94 -9.42 -10.77 -6.93
C GLU A 94 -10.26 -11.81 -6.20
N ARG A 95 -11.53 -11.53 -6.00
CA ARG A 95 -12.49 -12.49 -5.47
C ARG A 95 -13.09 -13.29 -6.62
N ILE A 96 -13.07 -14.62 -6.52
CA ILE A 96 -13.64 -15.54 -7.48
C ILE A 96 -14.80 -16.28 -6.83
N ASN A 97 -15.91 -16.43 -7.55
CA ASN A 97 -17.09 -17.17 -7.10
C ASN A 97 -17.55 -16.80 -5.68
N ASN A 98 -17.50 -15.51 -5.34
CA ASN A 98 -17.93 -14.90 -4.07
C ASN A 98 -17.13 -15.31 -2.82
N ILE A 99 -16.48 -16.44 -2.78
CA ILE A 99 -15.84 -17.01 -1.56
C ILE A 99 -14.35 -17.31 -1.75
N TYR A 100 -13.84 -17.43 -2.95
CA TYR A 100 -12.43 -17.69 -3.20
C TYR A 100 -11.68 -16.42 -3.54
N PHE A 101 -10.39 -16.39 -3.21
CA PHE A 101 -9.52 -15.28 -3.55
C PHE A 101 -8.32 -15.79 -4.32
N LYS A 102 -8.05 -15.16 -5.46
CA LYS A 102 -6.84 -15.39 -6.22
C LYS A 102 -5.88 -14.24 -6.02
N MET A 103 -4.67 -14.54 -5.62
CA MET A 103 -3.59 -13.58 -5.47
C MET A 103 -2.62 -13.71 -6.63
N THR A 104 -2.45 -12.63 -7.39
CA THR A 104 -1.47 -12.54 -8.48
C THR A 104 -0.30 -11.68 -8.03
N VAL A 105 0.87 -12.28 -7.99
CA VAL A 105 2.14 -11.60 -7.68
C VAL A 105 2.81 -11.22 -9.00
N ASN A 106 2.94 -9.93 -9.27
CA ASN A 106 3.54 -9.44 -10.50
C ASN A 106 5.07 -9.43 -10.42
N LYS A 107 5.71 -9.23 -11.58
CA LYS A 107 7.16 -9.10 -11.65
C LYS A 107 7.64 -7.89 -10.83
N PRO A 108 8.78 -8.02 -10.12
CA PRO A 108 9.36 -6.90 -9.40
C PRO A 108 9.71 -5.74 -10.32
N ILE A 109 9.40 -4.53 -9.89
CA ILE A 109 9.76 -3.29 -10.55
C ILE A 109 11.03 -2.77 -9.91
N ILE A 110 11.99 -2.39 -10.75
CA ILE A 110 13.23 -1.74 -10.35
C ILE A 110 13.20 -0.34 -10.94
N TYR A 111 13.42 0.67 -10.10
CA TYR A 111 13.50 2.06 -10.53
C TYR A 111 14.96 2.52 -10.49
N ASP A 112 15.37 3.30 -11.48
CA ASP A 112 16.69 3.88 -11.52
C ASP A 112 16.84 4.96 -10.42
N ARG A 113 18.08 5.21 -10.01
CA ARG A 113 18.39 6.22 -8.98
C ARG A 113 17.98 7.62 -9.39
N ILE A 114 17.99 7.92 -10.69
CA ILE A 114 17.58 9.21 -11.27
C ILE A 114 16.06 9.42 -11.25
N THR A 115 15.27 8.33 -11.28
CA THR A 115 13.79 8.43 -11.26
C THR A 115 13.33 9.19 -10.03
N THR A 116 12.52 10.23 -10.23
CA THR A 116 12.02 11.09 -9.14
C THR A 116 10.97 10.39 -8.30
N LEU A 117 10.69 10.94 -7.13
CA LEU A 117 9.64 10.44 -6.23
C LEU A 117 8.27 10.55 -6.89
N GLU A 118 8.03 11.63 -7.60
CA GLU A 118 6.80 11.93 -8.34
C GLU A 118 6.58 10.93 -9.48
N GLU A 119 7.61 10.64 -10.26
CA GLU A 119 7.55 9.66 -11.34
C GLU A 119 7.25 8.25 -10.83
N ILE A 120 7.91 7.81 -9.75
CA ILE A 120 7.63 6.52 -9.12
C ILE A 120 6.18 6.46 -8.64
N THR A 121 5.71 7.53 -7.99
CA THR A 121 4.34 7.59 -7.46
C THR A 121 3.32 7.55 -8.59
N LEU A 122 3.57 8.26 -9.69
CA LEU A 122 2.71 8.27 -10.87
C LEU A 122 2.68 6.89 -11.56
N ASP A 123 3.83 6.25 -11.71
CA ASP A 123 3.90 4.90 -12.31
C ASP A 123 3.13 3.87 -11.46
N LEU A 124 3.24 3.96 -10.14
CA LEU A 124 2.48 3.09 -9.24
C LEU A 124 0.97 3.34 -9.33
N ASN A 125 0.52 4.59 -9.48
CA ASN A 125 -0.88 4.91 -9.74
C ASN A 125 -1.36 4.29 -11.05
N LYS A 126 -0.62 4.44 -12.14
CA LYS A 126 -0.96 3.83 -13.45
C LYS A 126 -1.06 2.31 -13.39
N LYS A 127 -0.21 1.65 -12.60
CA LYS A 127 -0.29 0.21 -12.38
C LYS A 127 -1.52 -0.17 -11.56
N LEU A 128 -1.84 0.62 -10.54
CA LEU A 128 -3.04 0.44 -9.74
C LEU A 128 -4.32 0.61 -10.60
N GLU A 129 -4.38 1.62 -11.46
CA GLU A 129 -5.48 1.81 -12.41
C GLU A 129 -5.70 0.57 -13.28
N LYS A 130 -4.62 0.03 -13.85
CA LYS A 130 -4.69 -1.20 -14.66
C LYS A 130 -5.22 -2.39 -13.86
N MET A 131 -4.84 -2.52 -12.59
CA MET A 131 -5.34 -3.58 -11.72
C MET A 131 -6.83 -3.41 -11.40
N ILE A 132 -7.28 -2.17 -11.12
CA ILE A 132 -8.68 -1.87 -10.86
C ILE A 132 -9.54 -2.18 -12.08
N LEU A 133 -9.06 -1.85 -13.29
CA LEU A 133 -9.78 -2.09 -14.53
C LEU A 133 -9.94 -3.57 -14.89
N LEU A 134 -9.20 -4.49 -14.25
CA LEU A 134 -9.43 -5.93 -14.41
C LEU A 134 -10.78 -6.36 -13.81
N ASN A 135 -11.15 -5.80 -12.66
CA ASN A 135 -12.42 -6.08 -11.97
C ASN A 135 -12.88 -4.79 -11.24
N PRO A 136 -13.43 -3.79 -11.96
CA PRO A 136 -13.74 -2.49 -11.39
C PRO A 136 -14.86 -2.52 -10.34
N ASP A 137 -15.74 -3.52 -10.39
CA ASP A 137 -16.80 -3.78 -9.41
C ASP A 137 -16.27 -4.24 -8.04
N GLN A 138 -15.04 -4.73 -7.97
CA GLN A 138 -14.41 -5.18 -6.73
C GLN A 138 -13.61 -4.06 -6.01
N TRP A 139 -13.50 -2.87 -6.60
CA TRP A 139 -12.86 -1.73 -5.95
C TRP A 139 -13.88 -0.86 -5.22
N ILE A 140 -13.49 -0.35 -4.04
CA ILE A 140 -14.38 0.45 -3.19
C ILE A 140 -14.43 1.91 -3.67
N TRP A 141 -15.26 2.18 -4.67
CA TRP A 141 -15.45 3.53 -5.25
C TRP A 141 -15.98 4.55 -4.24
N SER A 142 -16.79 4.12 -3.26
CA SER A 142 -17.35 4.98 -2.21
C SER A 142 -16.30 5.62 -1.29
N HIS A 143 -15.05 5.13 -1.32
CA HIS A 143 -13.94 5.73 -0.58
C HIS A 143 -13.56 7.12 -1.07
N ASN A 144 -14.03 7.55 -2.21
CA ASN A 144 -13.75 8.85 -2.84
C ASN A 144 -12.25 9.21 -2.80
N ARG A 145 -11.49 8.58 -3.67
CA ARG A 145 -10.02 8.70 -3.76
C ARG A 145 -9.55 10.13 -4.08
N TRP A 146 -10.43 10.97 -4.68
CA TRP A 146 -10.13 12.32 -5.17
C TRP A 146 -10.61 13.46 -4.27
N LYS A 147 -11.35 13.18 -3.23
CA LYS A 147 -11.91 14.16 -2.29
C LYS A 147 -10.84 14.91 -1.49
#